data_297e81ba57fa868fd1e96a1a04377ef5
#
_entry.id   297e81ba57fa868fd1e96a1a04377ef5
#
_cell.length_a   1.000
_cell.length_b   1.000
_cell.length_c   1.000
_cell.angle_alpha   90.00
_cell.angle_beta   90.00
_cell.angle_gamma   90.00
#
_symmetry.space_group_name_H-M   'P 1'
#
loop_
_entity.id
_entity.type
_entity.pdbx_description
1 polymer ?
#
loop_
_entity_poly.entity_id
_entity_poly.type
_entity_poly.pdbx_seq_one_letter_code
_entity_poly.pdbx_strand_id
1 'polypeptide(L)'
;MKITKINGPDIGVALQVSRNIFYQTIAPFAENRQIIDYFEEYLQRVGQELAAGRLTLWGAIINNCIVGVSALNTQGHMTMMYVNQADWRKGIGKKLIKEMRVFAYNEYGLEEITVNVMPVWAAGFFYSCGFAPLSTTDNGIDLFIPLKIKAKKEIRYKRREISTKAVLLNVFIFLAIILATIIWYVLTLL
;
A
#
# COMPACT_ATOMS: atom_id res chain seq x y z
N MET A 1 -11.62 -3.98 -6.18
CA MET A 1 -10.39 -4.07 -5.39
C MET A 1 -9.79 -2.69 -5.21
N LYS A 2 -9.53 -2.29 -3.96
CA LYS A 2 -8.91 -1.01 -3.56
C LYS A 2 -7.59 -1.31 -2.84
N ILE A 3 -6.54 -0.53 -3.12
CA ILE A 3 -5.32 -0.52 -2.32
C ILE A 3 -5.35 0.76 -1.49
N THR A 4 -5.10 0.65 -0.19
CA THR A 4 -5.12 1.80 0.72
C THR A 4 -4.07 1.64 1.81
N LYS A 5 -3.59 2.76 2.35
CA LYS A 5 -2.79 2.74 3.59
C LYS A 5 -3.65 2.25 4.74
N ILE A 6 -3.08 1.40 5.56
CA ILE A 6 -3.72 0.87 6.77
C ILE A 6 -3.27 1.70 7.96
N ASN A 7 -4.22 2.20 8.75
CA ASN A 7 -3.96 3.01 9.91
C ASN A 7 -4.97 2.66 11.02
N GLY A 8 -4.66 3.10 12.25
CA GLY A 8 -5.57 2.96 13.38
C GLY A 8 -5.97 1.51 13.68
N PRO A 9 -7.26 1.23 13.93
CA PRO A 9 -7.71 -0.10 14.35
C PRO A 9 -7.51 -1.18 13.28
N ASP A 10 -7.43 -0.83 12.01
CA ASP A 10 -7.25 -1.78 10.91
C ASP A 10 -5.84 -2.41 10.90
N ILE A 11 -4.87 -1.82 11.62
CA ILE A 11 -3.52 -2.37 11.74
C ILE A 11 -3.58 -3.79 12.36
N GLY A 12 -4.32 -3.97 13.45
CA GLY A 12 -4.47 -5.26 14.10
C GLY A 12 -5.05 -6.32 13.16
N VAL A 13 -6.06 -5.95 12.37
CA VAL A 13 -6.66 -6.83 11.36
C VAL A 13 -5.65 -7.20 10.28
N ALA A 14 -4.90 -6.23 9.76
CA ALA A 14 -3.89 -6.46 8.72
C ALA A 14 -2.76 -7.39 9.22
N LEU A 15 -2.31 -7.22 10.46
CA LEU A 15 -1.30 -8.10 11.06
C LEU A 15 -1.82 -9.51 11.27
N GLN A 16 -3.08 -9.67 11.70
CA GLN A 16 -3.70 -10.99 11.84
C GLN A 16 -3.85 -11.68 10.47
N VAL A 17 -4.24 -10.95 9.42
CA VAL A 17 -4.28 -11.46 8.05
C VAL A 17 -2.89 -11.90 7.59
N SER A 18 -1.86 -11.11 7.85
CA SER A 18 -0.47 -11.45 7.51
C SER A 18 -0.02 -12.71 8.23
N ARG A 19 -0.33 -12.85 9.53
CA ARG A 19 -0.02 -14.04 10.32
C ARG A 19 -0.70 -15.27 9.74
N ASN A 20 -1.99 -15.20 9.44
CA ASN A 20 -2.74 -16.33 8.87
C ASN A 20 -2.15 -16.77 7.54
N ILE A 21 -1.82 -15.83 6.64
CA ILE A 21 -1.21 -16.13 5.35
C ILE A 21 0.17 -16.76 5.54
N PHE A 22 1.01 -16.22 6.42
CA PHE A 22 2.33 -16.76 6.70
C PHE A 22 2.25 -18.22 7.14
N TYR A 23 1.38 -18.54 8.12
CA TYR A 23 1.22 -19.90 8.63
C TYR A 23 0.61 -20.87 7.63
N GLN A 24 -0.19 -20.37 6.67
CA GLN A 24 -0.77 -21.21 5.62
C GLN A 24 0.19 -21.47 4.45
N THR A 25 1.05 -20.50 4.13
CA THR A 25 1.77 -20.51 2.85
C THR A 25 3.29 -20.55 2.98
N ILE A 26 3.86 -20.18 4.12
CA ILE A 26 5.32 -20.10 4.31
C ILE A 26 5.78 -21.05 5.41
N ALA A 27 5.17 -20.99 6.58
CA ALA A 27 5.58 -21.80 7.72
C ALA A 27 5.62 -23.32 7.45
N PRO A 28 4.72 -23.93 6.63
CA PRO A 28 4.78 -25.35 6.32
C PRO A 28 6.03 -25.76 5.53
N PHE A 29 6.70 -24.81 4.87
CA PHE A 29 7.91 -25.03 4.07
C PHE A 29 9.16 -24.45 4.75
N ALA A 30 9.02 -23.94 5.97
CA ALA A 30 10.14 -23.42 6.74
C ALA A 30 10.93 -24.58 7.35
N GLU A 31 12.06 -24.93 6.77
CA GLU A 31 12.98 -25.94 7.28
C GLU A 31 13.58 -25.57 8.65
N ASN A 32 13.64 -24.26 8.91
CA ASN A 32 14.21 -23.69 10.13
C ASN A 32 13.14 -22.95 10.95
N ARG A 33 12.93 -23.37 12.21
CA ARG A 33 12.02 -22.72 13.15
C ARG A 33 12.35 -21.26 13.41
N GLN A 34 13.62 -20.85 13.26
CA GLN A 34 14.05 -19.47 13.40
C GLN A 34 13.31 -18.50 12.46
N ILE A 35 12.83 -18.96 11.30
CA ILE A 35 12.03 -18.16 10.38
C ILE A 35 10.70 -17.77 11.01
N ILE A 36 10.08 -18.71 11.73
CA ILE A 36 8.82 -18.49 12.43
C ILE A 36 9.02 -17.53 13.60
N ASP A 37 10.07 -17.76 14.40
CA ASP A 37 10.39 -16.91 15.55
C ASP A 37 10.70 -15.47 15.09
N TYR A 38 11.51 -15.31 14.05
CA TYR A 38 11.80 -14.01 13.44
C TYR A 38 10.53 -13.30 12.94
N PHE A 39 9.61 -14.03 12.31
CA PHE A 39 8.36 -13.46 11.83
C PHE A 39 7.48 -12.97 12.99
N GLU A 40 7.34 -13.75 14.06
CA GLU A 40 6.56 -13.37 15.23
C GLU A 40 7.15 -12.14 15.94
N GLU A 41 8.46 -12.12 16.14
CA GLU A 41 9.16 -10.96 16.70
C GLU A 41 8.99 -9.72 15.83
N TYR A 42 9.06 -9.89 14.51
CA TYR A 42 8.83 -8.79 13.58
C TYR A 42 7.41 -8.24 13.71
N LEU A 43 6.38 -9.09 13.75
CA LEU A 43 4.99 -8.65 13.92
C LEU A 43 4.78 -7.86 15.22
N GLN A 44 5.43 -8.26 16.31
CA GLN A 44 5.38 -7.51 17.58
C GLN A 44 5.96 -6.10 17.45
N ARG A 45 7.02 -5.91 16.65
CA ARG A 45 7.69 -4.62 16.43
C ARG A 45 6.95 -3.71 15.45
N VAL A 46 6.15 -4.27 14.54
CA VAL A 46 5.48 -3.50 13.48
C VAL A 46 4.67 -2.32 14.03
N GLY A 47 3.95 -2.50 15.14
CA GLY A 47 3.19 -1.43 15.77
C GLY A 47 4.06 -0.24 16.19
N GLN A 48 5.25 -0.50 16.74
CA GLN A 48 6.21 0.52 17.16
C GLN A 48 6.82 1.24 15.94
N GLU A 49 7.15 0.51 14.88
CA GLU A 49 7.69 1.06 13.63
C GLU A 49 6.67 1.97 12.93
N LEU A 50 5.39 1.58 12.93
CA LEU A 50 4.28 2.39 12.39
C LEU A 50 4.09 3.67 13.21
N ALA A 51 4.05 3.57 14.53
CA ALA A 51 3.90 4.72 15.43
C ALA A 51 5.08 5.71 15.32
N ALA A 52 6.28 5.20 15.08
CA ALA A 52 7.48 6.00 14.87
C ALA A 52 7.60 6.57 13.44
N GLY A 53 6.65 6.29 12.55
CA GLY A 53 6.69 6.73 11.15
C GLY A 53 7.80 6.09 10.31
N ARG A 54 8.45 5.02 10.79
CA ARG A 54 9.50 4.31 10.07
C ARG A 54 8.98 3.24 9.12
N LEU A 55 7.69 2.91 9.21
CA LEU A 55 7.03 1.91 8.39
C LEU A 55 5.69 2.45 7.85
N THR A 56 5.37 2.12 6.61
CA THR A 56 4.04 2.34 6.03
C THR A 56 3.44 1.00 5.62
N LEU A 57 2.17 0.79 5.98
CA LEU A 57 1.43 -0.44 5.72
C LEU A 57 0.32 -0.20 4.70
N TRP A 58 0.14 -1.12 3.74
CA TRP A 58 -0.95 -1.12 2.77
C TRP A 58 -1.75 -2.40 2.85
N GLY A 59 -3.06 -2.25 2.65
CA GLY A 59 -4.00 -3.35 2.49
C GLY A 59 -4.62 -3.36 1.09
N ALA A 60 -4.74 -4.55 0.52
CA ALA A 60 -5.59 -4.81 -0.63
C ALA A 60 -6.96 -5.24 -0.11
N ILE A 61 -8.00 -4.47 -0.43
CA ILE A 61 -9.35 -4.67 0.08
C ILE A 61 -10.27 -5.13 -1.05
N ILE A 62 -10.97 -6.25 -0.85
CA ILE A 62 -12.01 -6.79 -1.71
C ILE A 62 -13.23 -7.08 -0.81
N ASN A 63 -14.40 -6.59 -1.18
CA ASN A 63 -15.65 -6.80 -0.42
C ASN A 63 -15.48 -6.48 1.09
N ASN A 64 -14.84 -5.37 1.40
CA ASN A 64 -14.51 -4.90 2.75
C ASN A 64 -13.58 -5.84 3.57
N CYS A 65 -12.99 -6.86 2.95
CA CYS A 65 -12.02 -7.73 3.59
C CYS A 65 -10.60 -7.41 3.12
N ILE A 66 -9.64 -7.41 4.03
CA ILE A 66 -8.21 -7.32 3.68
C ILE A 66 -7.79 -8.69 3.16
N VAL A 67 -7.40 -8.76 1.89
CA VAL A 67 -6.97 -9.99 1.21
C VAL A 67 -5.47 -10.01 0.88
N GLY A 68 -4.79 -8.91 1.13
CA GLY A 68 -3.34 -8.81 0.98
C GLY A 68 -2.80 -7.63 1.76
N VAL A 69 -1.57 -7.77 2.24
CA VAL A 69 -0.87 -6.77 3.07
C VAL A 69 0.55 -6.61 2.55
N SER A 70 1.04 -5.38 2.55
CA SER A 70 2.44 -5.08 2.26
C SER A 70 2.95 -3.94 3.13
N ALA A 71 4.24 -3.93 3.44
CA ALA A 71 4.88 -2.88 4.21
C ALA A 71 6.21 -2.44 3.58
N LEU A 72 6.48 -1.14 3.68
CA LEU A 72 7.71 -0.50 3.22
C LEU A 72 8.25 0.38 4.33
N ASN A 73 9.54 0.25 4.65
CA ASN A 73 10.20 1.16 5.58
C ASN A 73 10.69 2.45 4.87
N THR A 74 11.11 3.43 5.67
CA THR A 74 11.60 4.73 5.16
C THR A 74 12.88 4.62 4.33
N GLN A 75 13.60 3.51 4.41
CA GLN A 75 14.81 3.23 3.63
C GLN A 75 14.50 2.55 2.29
N GLY A 76 13.21 2.32 1.97
CA GLY A 76 12.78 1.68 0.73
C GLY A 76 12.90 0.14 0.75
N HIS A 77 13.03 -0.46 1.93
CA HIS A 77 13.00 -1.91 2.04
C HIS A 77 11.58 -2.42 2.28
N MET A 78 11.13 -3.30 1.41
CA MET A 78 9.85 -4.00 1.57
C MET A 78 10.01 -5.10 2.60
N THR A 79 9.32 -4.94 3.73
CA THR A 79 9.45 -5.84 4.88
C THR A 79 8.33 -6.88 4.96
N MET A 80 7.20 -6.63 4.28
CA MET A 80 6.06 -7.53 4.20
C MET A 80 5.46 -7.54 2.80
N MET A 81 5.06 -8.72 2.32
CA MET A 81 4.25 -8.90 1.11
C MET A 81 3.48 -10.22 1.23
N TYR A 82 2.25 -10.13 1.66
CA TYR A 82 1.37 -11.27 1.86
C TYR A 82 0.08 -11.10 1.06
N VAL A 83 -0.33 -12.13 0.33
CA VAL A 83 -1.60 -12.17 -0.39
C VAL A 83 -2.25 -13.52 -0.12
N ASN A 84 -3.53 -13.50 0.26
CA ASN A 84 -4.29 -14.71 0.52
C ASN A 84 -4.20 -15.65 -0.70
N GLN A 85 -3.96 -16.93 -0.46
CA GLN A 85 -3.76 -17.92 -1.52
C GLN A 85 -4.96 -18.01 -2.48
N ALA A 86 -6.19 -17.92 -1.94
CA ALA A 86 -7.42 -17.90 -2.74
C ALA A 86 -7.51 -16.71 -3.72
N ASP A 87 -6.70 -15.67 -3.49
CA ASP A 87 -6.67 -14.45 -4.29
C ASP A 87 -5.41 -14.32 -5.15
N TRP A 88 -4.57 -15.34 -5.20
CA TRP A 88 -3.40 -15.35 -6.07
C TRP A 88 -3.80 -15.25 -7.54
N ARG A 89 -2.88 -14.76 -8.37
CA ARG A 89 -3.02 -14.56 -9.82
C ARG A 89 -4.07 -13.51 -10.23
N LYS A 90 -4.73 -12.85 -9.28
CA LYS A 90 -5.67 -11.75 -9.54
C LYS A 90 -5.00 -10.37 -9.64
N GLY A 91 -3.68 -10.31 -9.69
CA GLY A 91 -2.90 -9.07 -9.84
C GLY A 91 -2.75 -8.23 -8.57
N ILE A 92 -3.16 -8.74 -7.40
CA ILE A 92 -3.13 -8.01 -6.11
C ILE A 92 -1.71 -7.61 -5.74
N GLY A 93 -0.78 -8.55 -5.72
CA GLY A 93 0.62 -8.27 -5.39
C GLY A 93 1.27 -7.25 -6.31
N LYS A 94 0.99 -7.31 -7.64
CA LYS A 94 1.47 -6.30 -8.59
C LYS A 94 0.96 -4.89 -8.28
N LYS A 95 -0.30 -4.77 -7.84
CA LYS A 95 -0.87 -3.47 -7.45
C LYS A 95 -0.29 -2.95 -6.14
N LEU A 96 -0.08 -3.83 -5.15
CA LEU A 96 0.61 -3.46 -3.90
C LEU A 96 2.03 -2.95 -4.19
N ILE A 97 2.81 -3.66 -5.01
CA ILE A 97 4.15 -3.22 -5.43
C ILE A 97 4.09 -1.87 -6.16
N LYS A 98 3.13 -1.69 -7.07
CA LYS A 98 2.97 -0.41 -7.76
C LYS A 98 2.76 0.75 -6.77
N GLU A 99 1.88 0.59 -5.78
CA GLU A 99 1.63 1.61 -4.76
C GLU A 99 2.89 1.93 -3.94
N MET A 100 3.62 0.91 -3.50
CA MET A 100 4.87 1.12 -2.75
C MET A 100 5.94 1.84 -3.56
N ARG A 101 6.10 1.49 -4.86
CA ARG A 101 7.06 2.16 -5.74
C ARG A 101 6.75 3.64 -5.94
N VAL A 102 5.47 3.96 -6.13
CA VAL A 102 4.99 5.34 -6.27
C VAL A 102 5.20 6.10 -4.97
N PHE A 103 4.89 5.48 -3.85
CA PHE A 103 5.03 6.07 -2.54
C PHE A 103 6.51 6.33 -2.19
N ALA A 104 7.39 5.36 -2.43
CA ALA A 104 8.83 5.49 -2.18
C ALA A 104 9.42 6.69 -2.93
N TYR A 105 9.02 6.88 -4.18
CA TYR A 105 9.47 8.03 -4.97
C TYR A 105 8.91 9.36 -4.46
N ASN A 106 7.58 9.41 -4.27
CA ASN A 106 6.89 10.70 -4.02
C ASN A 106 7.05 11.19 -2.58
N GLU A 107 7.09 10.29 -1.61
CA GLU A 107 7.09 10.64 -0.19
C GLU A 107 8.49 10.54 0.44
N TYR A 108 9.30 9.59 -0.03
CA TYR A 108 10.64 9.36 0.53
C TYR A 108 11.77 9.84 -0.39
N GLY A 109 11.47 10.25 -1.64
CA GLY A 109 12.47 10.69 -2.61
C GLY A 109 13.42 9.57 -3.05
N LEU A 110 13.03 8.31 -2.89
CA LEU A 110 13.86 7.16 -3.21
C LEU A 110 13.79 6.80 -4.70
N GLU A 111 14.91 6.39 -5.26
CA GLU A 111 14.98 5.93 -6.66
C GLU A 111 14.72 4.44 -6.82
N GLU A 112 14.94 3.65 -5.77
CA GLU A 112 14.81 2.20 -5.77
C GLU A 112 14.09 1.71 -4.51
N ILE A 113 13.46 0.55 -4.60
CA ILE A 113 13.01 -0.23 -3.44
C ILE A 113 13.64 -1.62 -3.50
N THR A 114 13.87 -2.20 -2.33
CA THR A 114 14.50 -3.51 -2.16
C THR A 114 13.58 -4.48 -1.45
N VAL A 115 13.85 -5.76 -1.58
CA VAL A 115 13.17 -6.83 -0.85
C VAL A 115 14.11 -8.01 -0.65
N ASN A 116 14.03 -8.65 0.50
CA ASN A 116 14.61 -9.96 0.73
C ASN A 116 13.53 -11.02 0.55
N VAL A 117 13.61 -11.78 -0.54
CA VAL A 117 12.58 -12.76 -0.90
C VAL A 117 12.81 -14.06 -0.17
N MET A 118 11.87 -14.42 0.67
CA MET A 118 11.77 -15.68 1.36
C MET A 118 10.30 -16.13 1.38
N PRO A 119 9.96 -17.36 1.03
CA PRO A 119 10.85 -18.42 0.52
C PRO A 119 11.32 -18.17 -0.92
N VAL A 120 12.44 -18.81 -1.29
CA VAL A 120 13.10 -18.61 -2.59
C VAL A 120 12.17 -18.86 -3.78
N TRP A 121 11.22 -19.81 -3.68
CA TRP A 121 10.26 -20.08 -4.76
C TRP A 121 9.36 -18.88 -5.10
N ALA A 122 9.21 -17.91 -4.20
CA ALA A 122 8.45 -16.68 -4.46
C ALA A 122 9.19 -15.69 -5.37
N ALA A 123 10.49 -15.88 -5.63
CA ALA A 123 11.29 -14.97 -6.44
C ALA A 123 10.75 -14.79 -7.87
N GLY A 124 10.17 -15.84 -8.46
CA GLY A 124 9.53 -15.76 -9.78
C GLY A 124 8.43 -14.70 -9.87
N PHE A 125 7.67 -14.49 -8.79
CA PHE A 125 6.68 -13.41 -8.72
C PHE A 125 7.36 -12.05 -8.79
N PHE A 126 8.41 -11.80 -8.01
CA PHE A 126 9.13 -10.53 -7.99
C PHE A 126 9.82 -10.24 -9.32
N TYR A 127 10.45 -11.24 -9.95
CA TYR A 127 10.99 -11.10 -11.30
C TYR A 127 9.91 -10.71 -12.31
N SER A 128 8.71 -11.31 -12.23
CA SER A 128 7.57 -10.95 -13.08
C SER A 128 7.05 -9.50 -12.85
N CYS A 129 7.42 -8.89 -11.72
CA CYS A 129 7.14 -7.49 -11.40
C CYS A 129 8.26 -6.53 -11.84
N GLY A 130 9.37 -7.06 -12.37
CA GLY A 130 10.51 -6.28 -12.85
C GLY A 130 11.61 -6.05 -11.81
N PHE A 131 11.61 -6.81 -10.70
CA PHE A 131 12.75 -6.83 -9.80
C PHE A 131 13.94 -7.52 -10.46
N ALA A 132 15.13 -7.07 -10.10
CA ALA A 132 16.40 -7.65 -10.49
C ALA A 132 17.23 -8.00 -9.26
N PRO A 133 18.15 -8.98 -9.33
CA PRO A 133 19.07 -9.26 -8.23
C PRO A 133 19.84 -8.01 -7.83
N LEU A 134 20.00 -7.79 -6.51
CA LEU A 134 21.07 -6.94 -6.01
C LEU A 134 22.37 -7.69 -6.31
N SER A 135 23.39 -7.00 -6.82
CA SER A 135 24.72 -7.60 -6.98
C SER A 135 25.19 -8.12 -5.62
N THR A 136 25.16 -9.43 -5.45
CA THR A 136 25.54 -10.08 -4.22
C THR A 136 27.05 -10.17 -4.12
N THR A 137 27.60 -9.63 -3.05
CA THR A 137 28.85 -10.18 -2.50
C THR A 137 28.52 -11.56 -1.93
N ASP A 138 29.20 -12.58 -2.43
CA ASP A 138 29.13 -13.99 -2.07
C ASP A 138 29.34 -14.18 -0.55
N ASN A 139 28.27 -14.20 0.24
CA ASN A 139 28.31 -14.61 1.64
C ASN A 139 27.32 -15.76 1.80
N GLY A 140 27.78 -16.94 1.43
CA GLY A 140 27.02 -18.18 1.41
C GLY A 140 26.30 -18.51 2.73
N ILE A 141 25.04 -18.44 2.68
CA ILE A 141 23.90 -19.21 3.23
C ILE A 141 22.69 -18.34 2.94
N ASP A 142 22.18 -18.40 1.71
CA ASP A 142 21.07 -17.54 1.29
C ASP A 142 19.73 -18.15 1.72
N LEU A 143 19.28 -17.79 2.93
CA LEU A 143 17.88 -18.00 3.34
C LEU A 143 16.93 -17.12 2.51
N PHE A 144 17.45 -16.14 1.75
CA PHE A 144 16.65 -15.20 0.96
C PHE A 144 17.41 -14.71 -0.28
N ILE A 145 16.67 -14.30 -1.30
CA ILE A 145 17.20 -13.64 -2.51
C ILE A 145 17.01 -12.12 -2.37
N PRO A 146 18.08 -11.32 -2.27
CA PRO A 146 17.99 -9.87 -2.25
C PRO A 146 17.68 -9.35 -3.65
N LEU A 147 16.58 -8.61 -3.81
CA LEU A 147 16.13 -8.05 -5.08
C LEU A 147 15.87 -6.54 -4.95
N LYS A 148 15.97 -5.81 -6.08
CA LYS A 148 15.66 -4.39 -6.19
C LYS A 148 14.83 -4.06 -7.42
N ILE A 149 14.06 -2.97 -7.37
CA ILE A 149 13.34 -2.39 -8.50
C ILE A 149 13.34 -0.87 -8.40
N LYS A 150 13.38 -0.18 -9.55
CA LYS A 150 13.28 1.29 -9.57
C LYS A 150 11.94 1.76 -9.00
N ALA A 151 11.98 2.77 -8.15
CA ALA A 151 10.80 3.52 -7.73
C ALA A 151 10.15 4.22 -8.94
N LYS A 152 8.91 4.59 -8.83
CA LYS A 152 8.14 5.11 -9.96
C LYS A 152 7.58 6.49 -9.67
N LYS A 153 8.03 7.49 -10.42
CA LYS A 153 7.37 8.80 -10.44
C LYS A 153 5.98 8.62 -11.06
N GLU A 154 4.95 8.86 -10.30
CA GLU A 154 3.59 8.97 -10.82
C GLU A 154 3.05 10.35 -10.42
N ILE A 155 2.74 11.18 -11.41
CA ILE A 155 2.05 12.44 -11.17
C ILE A 155 0.61 12.05 -10.83
N ARG A 156 0.32 11.88 -9.54
CA ARG A 156 -1.07 11.80 -9.09
C ARG A 156 -1.63 13.21 -9.22
N TYR A 157 -2.43 13.46 -10.25
CA TYR A 157 -3.33 14.61 -10.21
C TYR A 157 -4.16 14.47 -8.93
N LYS A 158 -3.83 15.28 -7.92
CA LYS A 158 -4.65 15.41 -6.73
C LYS A 158 -6.03 15.81 -7.26
N ARG A 159 -6.96 14.87 -7.32
CA ARG A 159 -8.35 15.19 -7.62
C ARG A 159 -8.68 16.29 -6.62
N ARG A 160 -8.84 17.53 -7.09
CA ARG A 160 -9.32 18.62 -6.22
C ARG A 160 -10.62 18.09 -5.65
N GLU A 161 -10.62 17.73 -4.39
CA GLU A 161 -11.88 17.58 -3.67
C GLU A 161 -12.53 18.94 -3.77
N ILE A 162 -13.51 19.03 -4.66
CA ILE A 162 -14.34 20.22 -4.75
C ILE A 162 -15.01 20.27 -3.38
N SER A 163 -14.55 21.19 -2.54
CA SER A 163 -15.07 21.36 -1.20
C SER A 163 -16.58 21.50 -1.34
N THR A 164 -17.33 20.65 -0.64
CA THR A 164 -18.80 20.73 -0.60
C THR A 164 -19.27 22.14 -0.25
N LYS A 165 -18.49 22.87 0.53
CA LYS A 165 -18.70 24.30 0.82
C LYS A 165 -18.58 25.19 -0.42
N ALA A 166 -17.64 24.94 -1.34
CA ALA A 166 -17.48 25.69 -2.57
C ALA A 166 -18.63 25.39 -3.56
N VAL A 167 -19.10 24.15 -3.61
CA VAL A 167 -20.28 23.80 -4.42
C VAL A 167 -21.54 24.46 -3.87
N LEU A 168 -21.77 24.40 -2.57
CA LEU A 168 -22.90 25.06 -1.91
C LEU A 168 -22.86 26.58 -2.10
N LEU A 169 -21.70 27.21 -1.96
CA LEU A 169 -21.54 28.64 -2.19
C LEU A 169 -21.91 29.03 -3.62
N ASN A 170 -21.48 28.28 -4.62
CA ASN A 170 -21.83 28.55 -6.02
C ASN A 170 -23.33 28.35 -6.29
N VAL A 171 -23.97 27.37 -5.67
CA VAL A 171 -25.41 27.15 -5.74
C VAL A 171 -26.15 28.33 -5.11
N PHE A 172 -25.73 28.81 -3.93
CA PHE A 172 -26.32 29.98 -3.28
C PHE A 172 -26.21 31.24 -4.13
N ILE A 173 -25.05 31.51 -4.72
CA ILE A 173 -24.84 32.67 -5.60
C ILE A 173 -25.78 32.57 -6.81
N PHE A 174 -25.90 31.41 -7.42
CA PHE A 174 -26.78 31.20 -8.57
C PHE A 174 -28.25 31.43 -8.22
N LEU A 175 -28.72 30.93 -7.08
CA LEU A 175 -30.08 31.16 -6.60
C LEU A 175 -30.34 32.63 -6.27
N ALA A 176 -29.38 33.35 -5.69
CA ALA A 176 -29.49 34.78 -5.42
C ALA A 176 -29.62 35.63 -6.70
N ILE A 177 -28.87 35.27 -7.75
CA ILE A 177 -28.97 35.92 -9.06
C ILE A 177 -30.36 35.69 -9.68
N ILE A 178 -30.89 34.47 -9.61
CA ILE A 178 -32.24 34.18 -10.14
C ILE A 178 -33.29 34.98 -9.36
N LEU A 179 -33.18 35.04 -8.04
CA LEU A 179 -34.15 35.78 -7.22
C LEU A 179 -34.08 37.28 -7.53
N ALA A 180 -32.89 37.84 -7.67
CA ALA A 180 -32.70 39.25 -8.05
C ALA A 180 -33.30 39.58 -9.43
N THR A 181 -33.13 38.68 -10.40
CA THR A 181 -33.72 38.86 -11.74
C THR A 181 -35.25 38.80 -11.72
N ILE A 182 -35.84 37.91 -10.92
CA ILE A 182 -37.30 37.80 -10.75
C ILE A 182 -37.84 39.09 -10.09
N ILE A 183 -37.19 39.57 -9.01
CA ILE A 183 -37.61 40.80 -8.34
C ILE A 183 -37.53 41.99 -9.28
N TRP A 184 -36.44 42.12 -10.03
CA TRP A 184 -36.28 43.18 -11.00
C TRP A 184 -37.38 43.14 -12.10
N TYR A 185 -37.71 41.94 -12.61
CA TYR A 185 -38.76 41.75 -13.60
C TYR A 185 -40.13 42.12 -13.04
N VAL A 186 -40.48 41.74 -11.82
CA VAL A 186 -41.74 42.08 -11.18
C VAL A 186 -41.87 43.62 -10.96
N LEU A 187 -40.76 44.28 -10.55
CA LEU A 187 -40.74 45.71 -10.35
C LEU A 187 -40.82 46.52 -11.66
N THR A 188 -40.48 45.94 -12.79
CA THR A 188 -40.65 46.59 -14.12
C THR A 188 -42.03 46.39 -14.71
N LEU A 189 -42.86 45.50 -14.15
CA LEU A 189 -44.22 45.26 -14.55
C LEU A 189 -45.29 45.99 -13.72
N LEU A 190 -44.89 46.61 -12.61
CA LEU A 190 -45.67 47.48 -11.72
C LEU A 190 -45.48 48.96 -12.08
#